data_2d40da24b91e90e41e89d294e3f900d2
#
_entry.id   2d40da24b91e90e41e89d294e3f900d2
#
_cell.length_a   1.000
_cell.length_b   1.000
_cell.length_c   1.000
_cell.angle_alpha   90.00
_cell.angle_beta   90.00
_cell.angle_gamma   90.00
#
_symmetry.space_group_name_H-M   'P 1'
#
loop_
_entity.id
_entity.type
_entity.pdbx_description
1 polymer ?
#
loop_
_entity_poly.entity_id
_entity_poly.type
_entity_poly.pdbx_seq_one_letter_code
_entity_poly.pdbx_strand_id
1 'polypeptide(L)'
;MKLKHFLVSLLVVTSSSVFAVEVAEVKAEVKAEVSYRDQIVDQANRFVERTVNLIATPFLSDRDVECLARNIFYESGGEPTEGKIAVGIVTVNRAQDPRFGRSVCEVVRARTVVTKTLEVKKTETVHVGYFGRPEQVTRTTEVVQQVPVCQFSWVCAGYARKPKSDDERWIESREIAEGIARGDYEEYRAKYGTAMYFHATAVRPVWAKTKHFVAKTGHHLFYE
;
A
#
# COMPACT_ATOMS: atom_id res chain seq x y z
N MET A 1 88.80 -14.10 -47.64
CA MET A 1 88.11 -13.17 -46.68
C MET A 1 86.64 -13.16 -47.03
N LYS A 2 85.79 -13.66 -46.18
CA LYS A 2 84.33 -13.84 -46.41
C LYS A 2 83.56 -12.60 -45.89
N LEU A 3 82.91 -11.87 -46.82
CA LEU A 3 82.04 -10.71 -46.52
C LEU A 3 80.69 -11.23 -46.06
N LYS A 4 80.35 -10.98 -44.78
CA LYS A 4 79.02 -11.31 -44.22
C LYS A 4 78.04 -10.21 -44.58
N HIS A 5 77.02 -10.52 -45.34
CA HIS A 5 75.93 -9.66 -45.62
C HIS A 5 75.01 -9.61 -44.40
N PHE A 6 74.87 -8.41 -43.80
CA PHE A 6 73.90 -8.11 -42.73
C PHE A 6 72.62 -7.69 -43.43
N LEU A 7 71.60 -8.57 -43.42
CA LEU A 7 70.25 -8.24 -43.85
C LEU A 7 69.57 -7.46 -42.71
N VAL A 8 69.41 -6.15 -42.94
CA VAL A 8 68.54 -5.34 -42.09
C VAL A 8 67.11 -5.56 -42.53
N SER A 9 66.34 -6.32 -41.77
CA SER A 9 64.90 -6.45 -41.95
C SER A 9 64.25 -5.15 -41.51
N LEU A 10 63.83 -4.33 -42.46
CA LEU A 10 63.00 -3.14 -42.24
C LEU A 10 61.59 -3.58 -41.91
N LEU A 11 61.21 -3.62 -40.65
CA LEU A 11 59.85 -3.80 -40.21
C LEU A 11 59.04 -2.55 -40.62
N VAL A 12 58.31 -2.64 -41.72
CA VAL A 12 57.29 -1.68 -42.11
C VAL A 12 56.11 -1.91 -41.18
N VAL A 13 56.05 -1.19 -40.07
CA VAL A 13 54.85 -1.08 -39.26
C VAL A 13 53.83 -0.29 -40.07
N THR A 14 52.87 -0.97 -40.66
CA THR A 14 51.79 -0.30 -41.43
C THR A 14 51.02 0.61 -40.53
N SER A 15 50.86 1.89 -40.92
CA SER A 15 50.18 2.93 -40.21
C SER A 15 48.73 2.62 -39.79
N SER A 16 48.14 1.59 -40.36
CA SER A 16 46.78 1.11 -40.05
C SER A 16 46.62 0.48 -38.65
N SER A 17 47.68 -0.15 -38.10
CA SER A 17 47.60 -0.77 -36.78
C SER A 17 47.63 0.25 -35.62
N VAL A 18 48.38 1.33 -35.78
CA VAL A 18 48.46 2.42 -34.79
C VAL A 18 47.16 3.18 -34.73
N PHE A 19 46.54 3.50 -35.87
CA PHE A 19 45.22 4.12 -35.94
C PHE A 19 44.11 3.27 -35.37
N ALA A 20 44.15 1.95 -35.54
CA ALA A 20 43.15 1.06 -34.99
C ALA A 20 43.20 0.97 -33.45
N VAL A 21 44.40 1.03 -32.87
CA VAL A 21 44.58 1.03 -31.40
C VAL A 21 44.10 2.35 -30.83
N GLU A 22 44.43 3.48 -31.44
CA GLU A 22 44.05 4.83 -30.99
C GLU A 22 42.50 5.02 -31.02
N VAL A 23 41.85 4.54 -32.09
CA VAL A 23 40.36 4.59 -32.19
C VAL A 23 39.70 3.66 -31.16
N ALA A 24 40.29 2.51 -30.83
CA ALA A 24 39.77 1.59 -29.81
C ALA A 24 39.87 2.22 -28.41
N GLU A 25 40.98 2.88 -28.12
CA GLU A 25 41.19 3.58 -26.82
C GLU A 25 40.21 4.76 -26.65
N VAL A 26 40.06 5.60 -27.66
CA VAL A 26 39.08 6.68 -27.64
C VAL A 26 37.64 6.17 -27.48
N LYS A 27 37.26 5.05 -28.15
CA LYS A 27 35.94 4.43 -27.98
C LYS A 27 35.74 3.89 -26.58
N ALA A 28 36.76 3.30 -25.95
CA ALA A 28 36.68 2.81 -24.58
C ALA A 28 36.51 3.96 -23.58
N GLU A 29 37.25 5.05 -23.78
CA GLU A 29 37.18 6.24 -22.93
C GLU A 29 35.82 6.95 -23.04
N VAL A 30 35.29 7.13 -24.25
CA VAL A 30 33.93 7.66 -24.48
C VAL A 30 32.87 6.78 -23.86
N LYS A 31 33.00 5.45 -23.98
CA LYS A 31 32.06 4.52 -23.39
C LYS A 31 32.08 4.56 -21.84
N ALA A 32 33.27 4.73 -21.26
CA ALA A 32 33.43 4.87 -19.81
C ALA A 32 32.81 6.20 -19.31
N GLU A 33 33.04 7.30 -20.06
CA GLU A 33 32.46 8.60 -19.70
C GLU A 33 30.92 8.61 -19.82
N VAL A 34 30.35 8.00 -20.86
CA VAL A 34 28.90 7.84 -20.99
C VAL A 34 28.33 7.02 -19.83
N SER A 35 28.96 5.89 -19.49
CA SER A 35 28.55 5.05 -18.36
C SER A 35 28.62 5.81 -17.02
N TYR A 36 29.63 6.63 -16.81
CA TYR A 36 29.75 7.45 -15.61
C TYR A 36 28.65 8.54 -15.55
N ARG A 37 28.36 9.20 -16.68
CA ARG A 37 27.27 10.19 -16.76
C ARG A 37 25.92 9.56 -16.46
N ASP A 38 25.64 8.39 -17.01
CA ASP A 38 24.40 7.66 -16.75
C ASP A 38 24.25 7.32 -15.25
N GLN A 39 25.34 6.92 -14.59
CA GLN A 39 25.34 6.68 -13.14
C GLN A 39 25.06 7.95 -12.32
N ILE A 40 25.63 9.10 -12.70
CA ILE A 40 25.38 10.39 -12.04
C ILE A 40 23.92 10.83 -12.23
N VAL A 41 23.38 10.71 -13.45
CA VAL A 41 21.99 11.05 -13.74
C VAL A 41 21.03 10.17 -12.94
N ASP A 42 21.32 8.86 -12.87
CA ASP A 42 20.50 7.90 -12.12
C ASP A 42 20.58 8.17 -10.61
N GLN A 43 21.75 8.55 -10.11
CA GLN A 43 21.91 8.95 -8.69
C GLN A 43 21.20 10.27 -8.39
N ALA A 44 21.26 11.26 -9.31
CA ALA A 44 20.54 12.51 -9.18
C ALA A 44 19.02 12.31 -9.22
N ASN A 45 18.53 11.47 -10.13
CA ASN A 45 17.11 11.12 -10.22
C ASN A 45 16.62 10.44 -8.93
N ARG A 46 17.37 9.48 -8.40
CA ARG A 46 17.05 8.86 -7.10
C ARG A 46 17.05 9.88 -5.96
N PHE A 47 17.96 10.84 -5.97
CA PHE A 47 17.97 11.91 -4.97
C PHE A 47 16.75 12.83 -5.11
N VAL A 48 16.39 13.22 -6.33
CA VAL A 48 15.18 14.03 -6.59
C VAL A 48 13.93 13.29 -6.20
N GLU A 49 13.80 12.02 -6.58
CA GLU A 49 12.67 11.16 -6.19
C GLU A 49 12.55 11.01 -4.67
N ARG A 50 13.67 10.79 -3.97
CA ARG A 50 13.70 10.78 -2.50
C ARG A 50 13.24 12.11 -1.91
N THR A 51 13.71 13.22 -2.45
CA THR A 51 13.34 14.56 -1.95
C THR A 51 11.87 14.86 -2.23
N VAL A 52 11.37 14.53 -3.42
CA VAL A 52 9.96 14.68 -3.77
C VAL A 52 9.09 13.77 -2.89
N ASN A 53 9.50 12.53 -2.64
CA ASN A 53 8.77 11.61 -1.77
C ASN A 53 8.80 12.03 -0.29
N LEU A 54 9.90 12.61 0.20
CA LEU A 54 9.98 13.21 1.53
C LEU A 54 9.04 14.42 1.67
N ILE A 55 8.90 15.22 0.61
CA ILE A 55 7.96 16.37 0.58
C ILE A 55 6.52 15.88 0.39
N ALA A 56 6.30 14.79 -0.35
CA ALA A 56 5.01 14.17 -0.60
C ALA A 56 4.53 13.24 0.52
N THR A 57 5.42 12.86 1.47
CA THR A 57 5.00 12.16 2.68
C THR A 57 4.29 13.18 3.57
N PRO A 58 2.98 13.04 3.85
CA PRO A 58 2.35 13.94 4.79
C PRO A 58 3.07 13.79 6.12
N PHE A 59 3.41 14.92 6.73
CA PHE A 59 3.92 14.90 8.09
C PHE A 59 2.80 14.36 8.99
N LEU A 60 2.91 13.09 9.36
CA LEU A 60 1.95 12.47 10.27
C LEU A 60 2.22 12.96 11.69
N SER A 61 1.20 13.47 12.34
CA SER A 61 1.27 13.78 13.77
C SER A 61 1.41 12.48 14.59
N ASP A 62 1.95 12.57 15.81
CA ASP A 62 2.05 11.41 16.72
C ASP A 62 0.68 10.74 16.92
N ARG A 63 -0.38 11.53 16.92
CA ARG A 63 -1.75 11.04 16.98
C ARG A 63 -2.15 10.24 15.74
N ASP A 64 -1.74 10.69 14.56
CA ASP A 64 -2.00 9.97 13.31
C ASP A 64 -1.19 8.68 13.22
N VAL A 65 0.04 8.68 13.70
CA VAL A 65 0.88 7.48 13.82
C VAL A 65 0.23 6.45 14.74
N GLU A 66 -0.29 6.85 15.89
CA GLU A 66 -1.03 5.95 16.80
C GLU A 66 -2.31 5.42 16.15
N CYS A 67 -3.07 6.26 15.41
CA CYS A 67 -4.26 5.81 14.67
C CYS A 67 -3.87 4.82 13.57
N LEU A 68 -2.77 5.07 12.85
CA LEU A 68 -2.24 4.19 11.81
C LEU A 68 -1.83 2.84 12.37
N ALA A 69 -1.05 2.83 13.45
CA ALA A 69 -0.61 1.62 14.14
C ALA A 69 -1.80 0.75 14.56
N ARG A 70 -2.82 1.37 15.16
CA ARG A 70 -4.05 0.65 15.55
C ARG A 70 -4.79 0.07 14.34
N ASN A 71 -4.86 0.81 13.24
CA ASN A 71 -5.50 0.31 12.04
C ASN A 71 -4.75 -0.88 11.45
N ILE A 72 -3.42 -0.80 11.36
CA ILE A 72 -2.56 -1.92 10.92
C ILE A 72 -2.77 -3.14 11.81
N PHE A 73 -2.78 -2.95 13.12
CA PHE A 73 -2.95 -4.04 14.10
C PHE A 73 -4.27 -4.78 13.92
N TYR A 74 -5.38 -4.05 13.81
CA TYR A 74 -6.71 -4.68 13.75
C TYR A 74 -7.07 -5.20 12.36
N GLU A 75 -6.62 -4.56 11.28
CA GLU A 75 -6.95 -4.95 9.91
C GLU A 75 -6.00 -6.02 9.37
N SER A 76 -4.74 -6.00 9.79
CA SER A 76 -3.69 -6.82 9.19
C SER A 76 -2.70 -7.44 10.18
N GLY A 77 -3.00 -7.45 11.48
CA GLY A 77 -2.06 -7.96 12.49
C GLY A 77 -1.62 -9.41 12.29
N GLY A 78 -2.40 -10.25 11.60
CA GLY A 78 -2.07 -11.62 11.22
C GLY A 78 -1.45 -11.78 9.82
N GLU A 79 -1.29 -10.67 9.08
CA GLU A 79 -0.73 -10.69 7.74
C GLU A 79 0.81 -10.68 7.76
N PRO A 80 1.48 -11.10 6.65
CA PRO A 80 2.90 -10.85 6.47
C PRO A 80 3.23 -9.36 6.56
N THR A 81 4.46 -9.01 6.92
CA THR A 81 4.92 -7.61 7.08
C THR A 81 4.58 -6.72 5.88
N GLU A 82 4.76 -7.22 4.65
CA GLU A 82 4.36 -6.50 3.43
C GLU A 82 2.86 -6.18 3.42
N GLY A 83 1.99 -7.10 3.84
CA GLY A 83 0.54 -6.88 3.92
C GLY A 83 0.17 -5.81 4.94
N LYS A 84 0.87 -5.76 6.07
CA LYS A 84 0.74 -4.73 7.09
C LYS A 84 1.15 -3.35 6.57
N ILE A 85 2.30 -3.28 5.88
CA ILE A 85 2.79 -2.06 5.23
C ILE A 85 1.77 -1.59 4.17
N ALA A 86 1.27 -2.48 3.33
CA ALA A 86 0.29 -2.16 2.30
C ALA A 86 -1.00 -1.56 2.87
N VAL A 87 -1.56 -2.14 3.94
CA VAL A 87 -2.73 -1.60 4.65
C VAL A 87 -2.43 -0.21 5.23
N GLY A 88 -1.23 -0.03 5.79
CA GLY A 88 -0.78 1.26 6.29
C GLY A 88 -0.70 2.32 5.18
N ILE A 89 -0.10 1.99 4.04
CA ILE A 89 0.01 2.88 2.86
C ILE A 89 -1.37 3.27 2.34
N VAL A 90 -2.29 2.31 2.17
CA VAL A 90 -3.68 2.61 1.75
C VAL A 90 -4.36 3.58 2.71
N THR A 91 -4.14 3.41 4.01
CA THR A 91 -4.74 4.31 5.02
C THR A 91 -4.19 5.74 4.89
N VAL A 92 -2.89 5.89 4.63
CA VAL A 92 -2.26 7.20 4.38
C VAL A 92 -2.71 7.79 3.05
N ASN A 93 -2.78 7.00 1.98
CA ASN A 93 -3.29 7.46 0.68
C ASN A 93 -4.71 8.03 0.81
N ARG A 94 -5.58 7.37 1.58
CA ARG A 94 -6.93 7.88 1.87
C ARG A 94 -6.91 9.20 2.64
N ALA A 95 -5.96 9.39 3.57
CA ALA A 95 -5.83 10.65 4.31
C ALA A 95 -5.34 11.82 3.44
N GLN A 96 -4.75 11.53 2.28
CA GLN A 96 -4.35 12.51 1.28
C GLN A 96 -5.46 12.82 0.27
N ASP A 97 -6.51 12.00 0.22
CA ASP A 97 -7.64 12.17 -0.69
C ASP A 97 -8.84 12.75 0.08
N PRO A 98 -9.31 13.95 -0.29
CA PRO A 98 -10.40 14.63 0.43
C PRO A 98 -11.72 13.86 0.46
N ARG A 99 -11.87 12.83 -0.39
CA ARG A 99 -13.04 11.94 -0.39
C ARG A 99 -13.14 11.08 0.87
N PHE A 100 -12.03 10.82 1.56
CA PHE A 100 -11.98 9.91 2.70
C PHE A 100 -11.77 10.63 4.04
N GLY A 101 -11.06 11.75 4.05
CA GLY A 101 -10.72 12.50 5.26
C GLY A 101 -9.50 13.40 5.04
N ARG A 102 -9.11 14.12 6.09
CA ARG A 102 -7.97 15.07 6.06
C ARG A 102 -6.81 14.64 6.97
N SER A 103 -7.01 13.56 7.73
CA SER A 103 -5.98 12.95 8.58
C SER A 103 -6.19 11.46 8.68
N VAL A 104 -5.15 10.74 9.07
CA VAL A 104 -5.23 9.28 9.28
C VAL A 104 -6.29 8.94 10.33
N CYS A 105 -6.37 9.72 11.41
CA CYS A 105 -7.37 9.49 12.44
C CYS A 105 -8.80 9.70 11.96
N GLU A 106 -9.04 10.68 11.07
CA GLU A 106 -10.35 10.87 10.44
C GLU A 106 -10.71 9.70 9.55
N VAL A 107 -9.81 9.26 8.68
CA VAL A 107 -9.99 8.09 7.82
C VAL A 107 -10.31 6.84 8.64
N VAL A 108 -9.53 6.59 9.69
CA VAL A 108 -9.71 5.40 10.54
C VAL A 108 -11.06 5.41 11.26
N ARG A 109 -11.52 6.57 11.70
CA ARG A 109 -12.77 6.75 12.46
C ARG A 109 -13.98 7.09 11.60
N ALA A 110 -13.81 7.17 10.28
CA ALA A 110 -14.88 7.53 9.36
C ALA A 110 -16.08 6.58 9.51
N ARG A 111 -17.27 7.17 9.57
CA ARG A 111 -18.55 6.46 9.70
C ARG A 111 -19.54 7.04 8.73
N THR A 112 -20.31 6.16 8.10
CA THR A 112 -21.50 6.52 7.34
C THR A 112 -22.72 5.94 8.02
N VAL A 113 -23.87 6.55 7.82
CA VAL A 113 -25.15 6.01 8.31
C VAL A 113 -25.88 5.44 7.11
N VAL A 114 -26.19 4.15 7.17
CA VAL A 114 -27.01 3.49 6.15
C VAL A 114 -28.37 3.16 6.72
N THR A 115 -29.38 3.36 5.90
CA THR A 115 -30.75 2.97 6.24
C THR A 115 -30.95 1.51 5.88
N LYS A 116 -31.31 0.69 6.87
CA LYS A 116 -31.69 -0.71 6.66
C LYS A 116 -33.15 -0.89 6.99
N THR A 117 -33.90 -1.51 6.08
CA THR A 117 -35.24 -2.01 6.35
C THR A 117 -35.13 -3.42 6.89
N LEU A 118 -35.62 -3.62 8.09
CA LEU A 118 -35.65 -4.92 8.78
C LEU A 118 -37.09 -5.39 8.88
N GLU A 119 -37.33 -6.62 8.47
CA GLU A 119 -38.60 -7.28 8.75
C GLU A 119 -38.57 -7.83 10.17
N VAL A 120 -39.39 -7.26 11.04
CA VAL A 120 -39.58 -7.75 12.41
C VAL A 120 -40.86 -8.56 12.46
N LYS A 121 -40.72 -9.84 12.75
CA LYS A 121 -41.86 -10.74 12.98
C LYS A 121 -42.20 -10.75 14.47
N LYS A 122 -43.39 -10.26 14.79
CA LYS A 122 -43.94 -10.29 16.15
C LYS A 122 -45.11 -11.27 16.19
N THR A 123 -44.96 -12.31 17.01
CA THR A 123 -46.04 -13.26 17.25
C THR A 123 -46.79 -12.84 18.52
N GLU A 124 -48.06 -12.62 18.39
CA GLU A 124 -48.97 -12.23 19.48
C GLU A 124 -50.05 -13.28 19.61
N THR A 125 -50.43 -13.60 20.84
CA THR A 125 -51.62 -14.44 21.12
C THR A 125 -52.85 -13.51 21.14
N VAL A 126 -53.72 -13.69 20.19
CA VAL A 126 -54.98 -12.98 20.14
C VAL A 126 -56.14 -13.94 20.49
N HIS A 127 -57.13 -13.43 21.18
CA HIS A 127 -58.30 -14.22 21.50
C HIS A 127 -59.35 -13.97 20.41
N VAL A 128 -59.70 -15.02 19.68
CA VAL A 128 -60.61 -14.91 18.51
C VAL A 128 -61.92 -15.65 18.80
N GLY A 129 -62.99 -15.05 18.35
CA GLY A 129 -64.36 -15.59 18.48
C GLY A 129 -65.07 -15.31 19.80
N TYR A 130 -66.35 -15.59 19.87
CA TYR A 130 -67.22 -15.32 21.01
C TYR A 130 -66.77 -15.98 22.35
N PHE A 131 -66.02 -17.09 22.25
CA PHE A 131 -65.50 -17.81 23.43
C PHE A 131 -63.99 -17.55 23.68
N GLY A 132 -63.42 -16.56 22.98
CA GLY A 132 -62.07 -16.12 23.26
C GLY A 132 -60.98 -17.18 23.08
N ARG A 133 -61.04 -18.02 22.05
CA ARG A 133 -60.00 -19.04 21.81
C ARG A 133 -58.66 -18.35 21.52
N PRO A 134 -57.58 -18.78 22.20
CA PRO A 134 -56.25 -18.23 21.91
C PRO A 134 -55.76 -18.69 20.54
N GLU A 135 -55.40 -17.77 19.70
CA GLU A 135 -54.76 -17.99 18.40
C GLU A 135 -53.46 -17.21 18.33
N GLN A 136 -52.42 -17.84 17.78
CA GLN A 136 -51.15 -17.15 17.55
C GLN A 136 -51.13 -16.50 16.20
N VAL A 137 -51.10 -15.18 16.17
CA VAL A 137 -51.00 -14.38 14.95
C VAL A 137 -49.63 -13.77 14.85
N THR A 138 -48.90 -14.11 13.76
CA THR A 138 -47.60 -13.51 13.47
C THR A 138 -47.81 -12.33 12.53
N ARG A 139 -47.47 -11.14 12.97
CA ARG A 139 -47.43 -9.92 12.17
C ARG A 139 -46.04 -9.61 11.74
N THR A 140 -45.82 -9.38 10.45
CA THR A 140 -44.55 -8.86 9.94
C THR A 140 -44.68 -7.35 9.82
N THR A 141 -43.76 -6.63 10.46
CA THR A 141 -43.69 -5.18 10.40
C THR A 141 -42.32 -4.79 9.84
N GLU A 142 -42.31 -3.92 8.86
CA GLU A 142 -41.05 -3.33 8.39
C GLU A 142 -40.64 -2.21 9.35
N VAL A 143 -39.42 -2.31 9.86
CA VAL A 143 -38.81 -1.28 10.70
C VAL A 143 -37.61 -0.71 9.95
N VAL A 144 -37.64 0.58 9.75
CA VAL A 144 -36.52 1.33 9.15
C VAL A 144 -35.56 1.70 10.27
N GLN A 145 -34.33 1.19 10.20
CA GLN A 145 -33.29 1.46 11.19
C GLN A 145 -32.09 2.13 10.53
N GLN A 146 -31.61 3.20 11.12
CA GLN A 146 -30.33 3.81 10.77
C GLN A 146 -29.20 3.10 11.50
N VAL A 147 -28.28 2.50 10.72
CA VAL A 147 -27.17 1.71 11.26
C VAL A 147 -25.86 2.40 10.87
N PRO A 148 -25.00 2.72 11.84
CA PRO A 148 -23.67 3.25 11.53
C PRO A 148 -22.82 2.14 10.89
N VAL A 149 -22.15 2.47 9.79
CA VAL A 149 -21.16 1.63 9.12
C VAL A 149 -19.81 2.33 9.20
N CYS A 150 -18.84 1.70 9.83
CA CYS A 150 -17.50 2.21 9.94
C CYS A 150 -16.67 1.85 8.71
N GLN A 151 -15.77 2.75 8.32
CA GLN A 151 -14.80 2.52 7.25
C GLN A 151 -13.94 1.27 7.55
N PHE A 152 -13.55 1.09 8.82
CA PHE A 152 -12.89 -0.09 9.35
C PHE A 152 -13.79 -0.73 10.40
N SER A 153 -14.08 -2.01 10.24
CA SER A 153 -15.09 -2.74 11.02
C SER A 153 -14.80 -2.74 12.52
N TRP A 154 -13.55 -2.84 12.91
CA TRP A 154 -13.11 -2.86 14.30
C TRP A 154 -13.49 -1.61 15.09
N VAL A 155 -13.62 -0.45 14.42
CA VAL A 155 -14.03 0.82 15.05
C VAL A 155 -15.47 0.77 15.55
N CYS A 156 -16.37 0.12 14.80
CA CYS A 156 -17.78 -0.05 15.18
C CYS A 156 -18.01 -1.27 16.09
N ALA A 157 -17.15 -2.28 16.04
CA ALA A 157 -17.34 -3.53 16.76
C ALA A 157 -17.02 -3.44 18.27
N GLY A 158 -16.67 -2.25 18.76
CA GLY A 158 -16.35 -2.05 20.19
C GLY A 158 -15.01 -2.63 20.63
N TYR A 159 -14.21 -3.17 19.72
CA TYR A 159 -12.85 -3.66 19.98
C TYR A 159 -11.81 -2.54 20.13
N ALA A 160 -12.27 -1.33 20.39
CA ALA A 160 -11.43 -0.13 20.51
C ALA A 160 -10.50 -0.12 21.74
N ARG A 161 -10.29 -1.27 22.39
CA ARG A 161 -9.30 -1.37 23.46
C ARG A 161 -7.92 -1.15 22.89
N LYS A 162 -7.10 -0.40 23.61
CA LYS A 162 -5.68 -0.27 23.26
C LYS A 162 -5.07 -1.68 23.31
N PRO A 163 -4.31 -2.11 22.25
CA PRO A 163 -3.59 -3.37 22.29
C PRO A 163 -2.63 -3.42 23.49
N LYS A 164 -2.32 -4.60 23.98
CA LYS A 164 -1.34 -4.77 25.05
C LYS A 164 0.03 -4.33 24.54
N SER A 165 0.79 -3.66 25.40
CA SER A 165 2.11 -3.12 25.04
C SER A 165 3.16 -4.18 24.69
N ASP A 166 2.97 -5.41 25.18
CA ASP A 166 3.82 -6.58 25.00
C ASP A 166 3.32 -7.52 23.87
N ASP A 167 2.23 -7.18 23.17
CA ASP A 167 1.78 -7.95 21.99
C ASP A 167 2.74 -7.67 20.82
N GLU A 168 3.46 -8.69 20.35
CA GLU A 168 4.43 -8.58 19.25
C GLU A 168 3.82 -7.97 17.98
N ARG A 169 2.56 -8.30 17.67
CA ARG A 169 1.85 -7.73 16.52
C ARG A 169 1.60 -6.23 16.69
N TRP A 170 1.40 -5.79 17.95
CA TRP A 170 1.25 -4.37 18.24
C TRP A 170 2.58 -3.63 18.11
N ILE A 171 3.66 -4.22 18.62
CA ILE A 171 5.02 -3.68 18.49
C ILE A 171 5.35 -3.49 17.01
N GLU A 172 5.20 -4.55 16.20
CA GLU A 172 5.44 -4.50 14.76
C GLU A 172 4.55 -3.47 14.05
N SER A 173 3.25 -3.40 14.41
CA SER A 173 2.33 -2.42 13.81
C SER A 173 2.73 -0.98 14.11
N ARG A 174 3.28 -0.69 15.28
CA ARG A 174 3.82 0.61 15.64
C ARG A 174 5.09 0.93 14.85
N GLU A 175 6.02 -0.01 14.78
CA GLU A 175 7.26 0.14 14.01
C GLU A 175 6.96 0.43 12.53
N ILE A 176 5.99 -0.28 11.95
CA ILE A 176 5.55 -0.05 10.58
C ILE A 176 4.92 1.35 10.44
N ALA A 177 4.05 1.75 11.35
CA ALA A 177 3.41 3.07 11.29
C ALA A 177 4.43 4.21 11.41
N GLU A 178 5.39 4.08 12.30
CA GLU A 178 6.51 5.02 12.47
C GLU A 178 7.41 5.04 11.22
N GLY A 179 7.72 3.87 10.65
CA GLY A 179 8.48 3.76 9.40
C GLY A 179 7.78 4.41 8.21
N ILE A 180 6.44 4.22 8.08
CA ILE A 180 5.64 4.91 7.06
C ILE A 180 5.70 6.43 7.25
N ALA A 181 5.62 6.92 8.49
CA ALA A 181 5.70 8.35 8.79
C ALA A 181 7.09 8.95 8.47
N ARG A 182 8.16 8.18 8.61
CA ARG A 182 9.53 8.58 8.22
C ARG A 182 9.82 8.43 6.73
N GLY A 183 8.98 7.70 5.98
CA GLY A 183 9.22 7.40 4.57
C GLY A 183 10.12 6.19 4.30
N ASP A 184 10.33 5.29 5.28
CA ASP A 184 11.26 4.16 5.19
C ASP A 184 10.86 3.10 4.14
N TYR A 185 9.60 3.07 3.68
CA TYR A 185 9.04 2.03 2.81
C TYR A 185 8.82 2.50 1.36
N GLU A 186 9.85 3.07 0.74
CA GLU A 186 9.77 3.64 -0.61
C GLU A 186 9.38 2.60 -1.67
N GLU A 187 9.96 1.41 -1.63
CA GLU A 187 9.64 0.30 -2.56
C GLU A 187 8.17 -0.14 -2.49
N TYR A 188 7.60 -0.18 -1.28
CA TYR A 188 6.19 -0.49 -1.09
C TYR A 188 5.29 0.67 -1.51
N ARG A 189 5.74 1.92 -1.37
CA ARG A 189 5.04 3.08 -1.92
C ARG A 189 4.97 3.04 -3.43
N ALA A 190 6.03 2.64 -4.11
CA ALA A 190 6.03 2.44 -5.56
C ALA A 190 4.99 1.39 -5.98
N LYS A 191 4.79 0.34 -5.17
CA LYS A 191 3.84 -0.75 -5.46
C LYS A 191 2.39 -0.42 -5.09
N TYR A 192 2.16 0.23 -3.94
CA TYR A 192 0.82 0.46 -3.36
C TYR A 192 0.38 1.91 -3.34
N GLY A 193 1.18 2.83 -3.90
CA GLY A 193 0.96 4.28 -3.78
C GLY A 193 -0.35 4.78 -4.41
N THR A 194 -0.92 4.06 -5.36
CA THR A 194 -2.23 4.38 -5.95
C THR A 194 -3.39 3.62 -5.28
N ALA A 195 -3.09 2.63 -4.45
CA ALA A 195 -4.13 1.79 -3.83
C ALA A 195 -4.96 2.58 -2.82
N MET A 196 -6.28 2.55 -3.01
CA MET A 196 -7.28 3.21 -2.16
C MET A 196 -8.23 2.23 -1.49
N TYR A 197 -8.32 1.00 -1.99
CA TYR A 197 -9.27 0.00 -1.53
C TYR A 197 -8.57 -1.34 -1.31
N PHE A 198 -9.06 -2.10 -0.35
CA PHE A 198 -8.68 -3.49 -0.18
C PHE A 198 -9.81 -4.32 0.41
N HIS A 199 -9.74 -5.61 0.21
CA HIS A 199 -10.60 -6.59 0.88
C HIS A 199 -9.88 -7.91 1.07
N ALA A 200 -10.34 -8.71 2.04
CA ALA A 200 -9.82 -10.04 2.24
C ALA A 200 -10.19 -10.98 1.08
N THR A 201 -9.31 -11.91 0.72
CA THR A 201 -9.53 -12.89 -0.36
C THR A 201 -10.79 -13.76 -0.15
N ALA A 202 -11.23 -13.90 1.11
CA ALA A 202 -12.44 -14.67 1.46
C ALA A 202 -13.75 -13.99 1.06
N VAL A 203 -13.72 -12.70 0.71
CA VAL A 203 -14.91 -11.92 0.33
C VAL A 203 -14.81 -11.43 -1.11
N ARG A 204 -15.94 -11.16 -1.75
CA ARG A 204 -16.01 -10.64 -3.12
C ARG A 204 -16.97 -9.46 -3.17
N PRO A 205 -16.55 -8.27 -2.73
CA PRO A 205 -17.41 -7.10 -2.74
C PRO A 205 -17.74 -6.67 -4.18
N VAL A 206 -18.96 -6.18 -4.40
CA VAL A 206 -19.43 -5.79 -5.74
C VAL A 206 -18.53 -4.72 -6.34
N TRP A 207 -18.08 -3.77 -5.53
CA TRP A 207 -17.24 -2.66 -5.97
C TRP A 207 -15.87 -3.12 -6.55
N ALA A 208 -15.35 -4.28 -6.14
CA ALA A 208 -14.05 -4.78 -6.64
C ALA A 208 -14.08 -5.04 -8.17
N LYS A 209 -15.27 -5.27 -8.75
CA LYS A 209 -15.43 -5.46 -10.20
C LYS A 209 -15.25 -4.16 -11.00
N THR A 210 -15.40 -3.01 -10.36
CA THR A 210 -15.32 -1.68 -10.98
C THR A 210 -14.02 -0.95 -10.66
N LYS A 211 -13.13 -1.58 -9.92
CA LYS A 211 -11.85 -1.02 -9.48
C LYS A 211 -10.69 -1.68 -10.20
N HIS A 212 -9.63 -0.92 -10.40
CA HIS A 212 -8.41 -1.42 -11.01
C HIS A 212 -7.61 -2.20 -9.97
N PHE A 213 -7.25 -3.44 -10.30
CA PHE A 213 -6.46 -4.30 -9.41
C PHE A 213 -5.00 -3.84 -9.39
N VAL A 214 -4.46 -3.65 -8.19
CA VAL A 214 -3.07 -3.23 -7.95
C VAL A 214 -2.20 -4.43 -7.59
N ALA A 215 -2.52 -5.14 -6.50
CA ALA A 215 -1.72 -6.26 -6.02
C ALA A 215 -2.51 -7.20 -5.11
N LYS A 216 -1.96 -8.43 -4.94
CA LYS A 216 -2.36 -9.37 -3.90
C LYS A 216 -1.19 -9.58 -2.95
N THR A 217 -1.42 -9.47 -1.65
CA THR A 217 -0.42 -9.74 -0.61
C THR A 217 -1.10 -10.38 0.58
N GLY A 218 -0.56 -11.53 1.00
CA GLY A 218 -1.19 -12.34 2.04
C GLY A 218 -2.64 -12.68 1.69
N HIS A 219 -3.54 -12.38 2.60
CA HIS A 219 -4.98 -12.59 2.41
C HIS A 219 -5.72 -11.33 1.92
N HIS A 220 -5.01 -10.29 1.45
CA HIS A 220 -5.62 -9.06 0.95
C HIS A 220 -5.40 -8.86 -0.55
N LEU A 221 -6.40 -8.27 -1.20
CA LEU A 221 -6.39 -7.79 -2.58
C LEU A 221 -6.56 -6.28 -2.56
N PHE A 222 -5.65 -5.56 -3.23
CA PHE A 222 -5.56 -4.10 -3.25
C PHE A 222 -5.99 -3.53 -4.59
N TYR A 223 -6.68 -2.38 -4.58
CA TYR A 223 -7.27 -1.73 -5.75
C TYR A 223 -7.16 -0.20 -5.67
N GLU A 224 -7.13 0.44 -6.84
CA GLU A 224 -7.26 1.89 -7.03
C GLU A 224 -8.64 2.32 -7.53
#